data_0c1e48b054ca99f1400e8a9b2df0ff2e
#
_entry.id   0c1e48b054ca99f1400e8a9b2df0ff2e
#
_cell.length_a   1.000
_cell.length_b   1.000
_cell.length_c   1.000
_cell.angle_alpha   90.00
_cell.angle_beta   90.00
_cell.angle_gamma   90.00
#
_symmetry.space_group_name_H-M   'P 1'
#
loop_
_entity.id
_entity.type
_entity.pdbx_description
1 polymer ?
#
loop_
_entity_poly.entity_id
_entity_poly.type
_entity_poly.pdbx_seq_one_letter_code
_entity_poly.pdbx_strand_id
1 'polypeptide(L)'
;MNASQFRGAFTIFNAMHHTEENPWKITSEKNIYDNPWINVTEYQVINPSGNPGIYGKVHFKNMAIGVLPLDDELNTYLVGQFRFPLNQYSWEMPEGGGPQGIDPLESAKRELLEETGLKAAQWTEIQQIHLSNSVSDEWGIIYLARELTQFEPEPEDTEQLIIKKLPFAEAYRMVCNGQITDSMTVAAILKVQLLISENQL
;
A
#
# COMPACT_ATOMS: atom_id res chain seq x y z
N MET A 1 18.37 2.21 -27.22
CA MET A 1 17.77 3.48 -26.84
C MET A 1 18.35 3.91 -25.49
N ASN A 2 18.76 5.19 -25.36
CA ASN A 2 19.69 5.62 -24.31
C ASN A 2 19.05 5.76 -22.93
N ALA A 3 19.74 5.30 -21.88
CA ALA A 3 19.40 5.39 -20.45
C ALA A 3 19.20 6.82 -19.88
N SER A 4 19.25 7.86 -20.72
CA SER A 4 19.10 9.26 -20.31
C SER A 4 17.66 9.79 -20.30
N GLN A 5 16.68 9.04 -20.83
CA GLN A 5 15.28 9.47 -20.84
C GLN A 5 14.50 9.13 -19.55
N PHE A 6 15.03 8.23 -18.71
CA PHE A 6 14.37 7.83 -17.46
C PHE A 6 14.54 8.83 -16.30
N ARG A 7 15.44 9.80 -16.39
CA ARG A 7 15.64 10.80 -15.32
C ARG A 7 14.62 11.96 -15.31
N GLY A 8 13.77 12.06 -16.34
CA GLY A 8 12.82 13.19 -16.48
C GLY A 8 11.48 12.98 -15.78
N ALA A 9 11.02 11.74 -15.59
CA ALA A 9 9.68 11.46 -15.07
C ALA A 9 9.59 11.58 -13.53
N PHE A 10 10.68 11.31 -12.81
CA PHE A 10 10.71 11.39 -11.35
C PHE A 10 10.83 12.81 -10.78
N THR A 11 11.25 13.78 -11.59
CA THR A 11 11.46 15.18 -11.12
C THR A 11 10.15 15.98 -11.06
N ILE A 12 9.06 15.48 -11.64
CA ILE A 12 7.77 16.19 -11.67
C ILE A 12 7.01 16.07 -10.34
N PHE A 13 7.22 15.00 -9.56
CA PHE A 13 6.54 14.83 -8.28
C PHE A 13 7.05 15.78 -7.17
N ASN A 14 8.28 16.28 -7.28
CA ASN A 14 8.84 17.23 -6.29
C ASN A 14 8.46 18.70 -6.55
N ALA A 15 7.71 19.02 -7.62
CA ALA A 15 7.43 20.40 -7.99
C ALA A 15 6.03 20.90 -7.59
N MET A 16 5.19 20.07 -6.97
CA MET A 16 3.82 20.45 -6.57
C MET A 16 3.59 20.45 -5.05
N HIS A 17 4.58 20.85 -4.25
CA HIS A 17 4.27 21.31 -2.90
C HIS A 17 3.75 22.75 -2.99
N HIS A 18 2.48 22.92 -3.33
CA HIS A 18 1.75 24.11 -2.92
C HIS A 18 1.73 24.09 -1.39
N THR A 19 2.53 24.92 -0.77
CA THR A 19 2.46 25.20 0.67
C THR A 19 1.23 26.09 0.92
N GLU A 20 0.04 25.54 0.78
CA GLU A 20 -1.15 26.18 1.31
C GLU A 20 -1.12 26.02 2.82
N GLU A 21 -1.33 27.13 3.53
CA GLU A 21 -1.43 27.10 4.98
C GLU A 21 -2.62 26.24 5.40
N ASN A 22 -2.43 25.40 6.42
CA ASN A 22 -3.53 24.59 6.96
C ASN A 22 -4.60 25.52 7.57
N PRO A 23 -5.82 25.55 7.01
CA PRO A 23 -6.88 26.44 7.51
C PRO A 23 -7.53 25.95 8.81
N TRP A 24 -7.25 24.71 9.25
CA TRP A 24 -7.76 24.15 10.49
C TRP A 24 -6.93 24.64 11.69
N LYS A 25 -7.59 25.01 12.78
CA LYS A 25 -6.93 25.39 14.05
C LYS A 25 -7.30 24.38 15.12
N ILE A 26 -6.32 23.67 15.66
CA ILE A 26 -6.50 22.79 16.82
C ILE A 26 -6.53 23.65 18.08
N THR A 27 -7.56 23.50 18.90
CA THR A 27 -7.69 24.20 20.20
C THR A 27 -7.38 23.30 21.38
N SER A 28 -7.67 22.01 21.27
CA SER A 28 -7.25 20.99 22.24
C SER A 28 -7.31 19.62 21.59
N GLU A 29 -6.68 18.63 22.23
CA GLU A 29 -6.70 17.24 21.79
C GLU A 29 -6.88 16.29 22.98
N LYS A 30 -7.43 15.10 22.70
CA LYS A 30 -7.61 14.04 23.68
C LYS A 30 -7.37 12.70 23.02
N ASN A 31 -6.47 11.90 23.60
CA ASN A 31 -6.30 10.50 23.22
C ASN A 31 -7.54 9.71 23.67
N ILE A 32 -8.18 9.02 22.74
CA ILE A 32 -9.39 8.23 22.96
C ILE A 32 -9.08 6.74 23.05
N TYR A 33 -8.16 6.24 22.22
CA TYR A 33 -7.79 4.83 22.16
C TYR A 33 -6.35 4.69 21.70
N ASP A 34 -5.63 3.77 22.29
CA ASP A 34 -4.25 3.44 21.93
C ASP A 34 -3.99 1.95 22.06
N ASN A 35 -3.35 1.36 21.04
CA ASN A 35 -2.89 -0.04 21.03
C ASN A 35 -1.58 -0.14 20.23
N PRO A 36 -0.97 -1.34 20.07
CA PRO A 36 0.28 -1.47 19.32
C PRO A 36 0.23 -1.01 17.86
N TRP A 37 -0.94 -0.97 17.21
CA TRP A 37 -1.10 -0.70 15.77
C TRP A 37 -1.61 0.70 15.47
N ILE A 38 -2.57 1.21 16.28
CA ILE A 38 -3.22 2.49 16.02
C ILE A 38 -3.34 3.33 17.29
N ASN A 39 -3.45 4.63 17.07
CA ASN A 39 -3.89 5.60 18.08
C ASN A 39 -5.08 6.39 17.53
N VAL A 40 -6.11 6.62 18.33
CA VAL A 40 -7.26 7.45 17.97
C VAL A 40 -7.26 8.70 18.83
N THR A 41 -7.16 9.86 18.20
CA THR A 41 -7.17 11.17 18.85
C THR A 41 -8.39 11.99 18.41
N GLU A 42 -9.13 12.54 19.36
CA GLU A 42 -10.16 13.55 19.12
C GLU A 42 -9.58 14.93 19.30
N TYR A 43 -9.76 15.81 18.30
CA TYR A 43 -9.36 17.20 18.30
C TYR A 43 -10.59 18.11 18.44
N GLN A 44 -10.50 19.11 19.30
CA GLN A 44 -11.37 20.27 19.23
C GLN A 44 -10.75 21.23 18.21
N VAL A 45 -11.53 21.67 17.23
CA VAL A 45 -10.99 22.45 16.11
C VAL A 45 -11.86 23.68 15.80
N ILE A 46 -11.22 24.66 15.17
CA ILE A 46 -11.94 25.66 14.39
C ILE A 46 -11.78 25.28 12.92
N ASN A 47 -12.89 25.04 12.25
CA ASN A 47 -12.91 24.63 10.86
C ASN A 47 -12.54 25.79 9.90
N PRO A 48 -12.31 25.54 8.60
CA PRO A 48 -11.95 26.58 7.63
C PRO A 48 -12.98 27.74 7.51
N SER A 49 -14.24 27.49 7.87
CA SER A 49 -15.30 28.53 7.90
C SER A 49 -15.32 29.32 9.20
N GLY A 50 -14.42 29.07 10.14
CA GLY A 50 -14.32 29.78 11.42
C GLY A 50 -15.22 29.23 12.54
N ASN A 51 -15.93 28.12 12.33
CA ASN A 51 -16.82 27.55 13.33
C ASN A 51 -16.14 26.49 14.18
N PRO A 52 -16.47 26.33 15.47
CA PRO A 52 -15.99 25.24 16.30
C PRO A 52 -16.57 23.90 15.85
N GLY A 53 -15.78 22.84 16.03
CA GLY A 53 -16.16 21.46 15.70
C GLY A 53 -15.20 20.45 16.34
N ILE A 54 -15.46 19.18 16.07
CA ILE A 54 -14.56 18.08 16.46
C ILE A 54 -14.01 17.39 15.22
N TYR A 55 -12.81 16.83 15.34
CA TYR A 55 -12.19 16.01 14.31
C TYR A 55 -11.55 14.78 14.96
N GLY A 56 -11.97 13.58 14.55
CA GLY A 56 -11.33 12.32 14.96
C GLY A 56 -10.25 11.91 13.96
N LYS A 57 -9.06 11.60 14.44
CA LYS A 57 -7.97 11.09 13.60
C LYS A 57 -7.53 9.70 14.09
N VAL A 58 -7.42 8.76 13.18
CA VAL A 58 -6.74 7.49 13.39
C VAL A 58 -5.30 7.63 12.90
N HIS A 59 -4.34 7.45 13.83
CA HIS A 59 -2.92 7.39 13.51
C HIS A 59 -2.48 5.94 13.41
N PHE A 60 -1.89 5.55 12.28
CA PHE A 60 -1.28 4.24 12.08
C PHE A 60 0.19 4.29 12.50
N LYS A 61 0.59 3.37 13.40
CA LYS A 61 1.95 3.33 13.96
C LYS A 61 2.97 2.72 13.00
N ASN A 62 2.49 1.96 12.01
CA ASN A 62 3.28 1.41 10.92
C ASN A 62 2.82 2.01 9.58
N MET A 63 3.74 2.03 8.63
CA MET A 63 3.45 2.31 7.23
C MET A 63 2.83 1.06 6.60
N ALA A 64 1.91 1.21 5.66
CA ALA A 64 1.43 0.09 4.87
C ALA A 64 2.43 -0.21 3.73
N ILE A 65 2.81 -1.48 3.60
CA ILE A 65 3.74 -1.93 2.56
C ILE A 65 3.02 -2.95 1.70
N GLY A 66 2.97 -2.72 0.39
CA GLY A 66 2.43 -3.67 -0.57
C GLY A 66 3.45 -4.08 -1.61
N VAL A 67 3.41 -5.33 -2.02
CA VAL A 67 4.31 -5.88 -3.04
C VAL A 67 3.51 -6.57 -4.12
N LEU A 68 3.67 -6.12 -5.37
CA LEU A 68 3.14 -6.86 -6.52
C LEU A 68 4.27 -7.68 -7.15
N PRO A 69 4.35 -8.99 -6.91
CA PRO A 69 5.31 -9.85 -7.59
C PRO A 69 4.85 -10.13 -9.01
N LEU A 70 5.77 -10.04 -9.97
CA LEU A 70 5.49 -10.29 -11.39
C LEU A 70 6.65 -11.09 -11.99
N ASP A 71 6.36 -12.33 -12.42
CA ASP A 71 7.36 -13.18 -13.08
C ASP A 71 7.53 -12.84 -14.58
N ASP A 72 8.52 -13.48 -15.22
CA ASP A 72 8.84 -13.24 -16.63
C ASP A 72 7.75 -13.70 -17.60
N GLU A 73 6.85 -14.60 -17.14
CA GLU A 73 5.69 -15.08 -17.88
C GLU A 73 4.44 -14.20 -17.65
N LEU A 74 4.60 -13.06 -16.95
CA LEU A 74 3.54 -12.17 -16.53
C LEU A 74 2.48 -12.87 -15.64
N ASN A 75 2.89 -13.76 -14.75
CA ASN A 75 2.05 -14.19 -13.64
C ASN A 75 2.33 -13.34 -12.42
N THR A 76 1.29 -13.13 -11.62
CA THR A 76 1.37 -12.51 -10.30
C THR A 76 0.94 -13.50 -9.21
N TYR A 77 1.16 -13.13 -7.95
CA TYR A 77 0.79 -13.92 -6.79
C TYR A 77 -0.12 -13.08 -5.92
N LEU A 78 -1.26 -13.64 -5.57
CA LEU A 78 -2.19 -13.05 -4.61
C LEU A 78 -2.23 -13.91 -3.35
N VAL A 79 -2.49 -13.26 -2.24
CA VAL A 79 -2.80 -13.89 -0.96
C VAL A 79 -4.28 -13.71 -0.67
N GLY A 80 -4.91 -14.77 -0.20
CA GLY A 80 -6.32 -14.76 0.18
C GLY A 80 -6.46 -14.95 1.68
N GLN A 81 -7.21 -14.07 2.33
CA GLN A 81 -7.46 -14.14 3.75
C GLN A 81 -8.83 -13.60 4.14
N PHE A 82 -9.27 -13.93 5.35
CA PHE A 82 -10.50 -13.37 5.91
C PHE A 82 -10.19 -12.07 6.66
N ARG A 83 -10.65 -10.93 6.14
CA ARG A 83 -10.46 -9.62 6.78
C ARG A 83 -11.54 -9.39 7.84
N PHE A 84 -11.13 -9.46 9.11
CA PHE A 84 -12.02 -9.30 10.27
C PHE A 84 -12.85 -8.00 10.22
N PRO A 85 -12.30 -6.80 9.92
CA PRO A 85 -13.09 -5.57 9.90
C PRO A 85 -14.18 -5.55 8.84
N LEU A 86 -13.98 -6.26 7.73
CA LEU A 86 -14.93 -6.32 6.62
C LEU A 86 -15.90 -7.49 6.75
N ASN A 87 -15.59 -8.46 7.63
CA ASN A 87 -16.31 -9.73 7.79
C ASN A 87 -16.47 -10.47 6.45
N GLN A 88 -15.42 -10.46 5.62
CA GLN A 88 -15.41 -11.12 4.31
C GLN A 88 -14.03 -11.64 3.93
N TYR A 89 -14.01 -12.59 3.00
CA TYR A 89 -12.79 -13.07 2.38
C TYR A 89 -12.29 -12.06 1.33
N SER A 90 -10.98 -11.79 1.32
CA SER A 90 -10.34 -10.83 0.41
C SER A 90 -9.18 -11.48 -0.33
N TRP A 91 -9.02 -11.14 -1.61
CA TRP A 91 -7.83 -11.42 -2.40
C TRP A 91 -7.01 -10.14 -2.52
N GLU A 92 -5.74 -10.21 -2.16
CA GLU A 92 -4.85 -9.07 -2.04
C GLU A 92 -3.46 -9.42 -2.60
N MET A 93 -2.67 -8.42 -2.93
CA MET A 93 -1.23 -8.65 -3.10
C MET A 93 -0.60 -8.92 -1.74
N PRO A 94 0.59 -9.52 -1.64
CA PRO A 94 1.36 -9.55 -0.39
C PRO A 94 1.51 -8.15 0.21
N GLU A 95 1.08 -7.98 1.47
CA GLU A 95 1.08 -6.67 2.12
C GLU A 95 1.13 -6.78 3.65
N GLY A 96 1.79 -5.83 4.28
CA GLY A 96 1.87 -5.79 5.73
C GLY A 96 2.40 -4.48 6.30
N GLY A 97 2.83 -4.51 7.54
CA GLY A 97 3.28 -3.33 8.27
C GLY A 97 4.78 -3.08 8.19
N GLY A 98 5.17 -1.88 7.74
CA GLY A 98 6.54 -1.38 7.80
C GLY A 98 6.76 -0.53 9.06
N PRO A 99 7.52 -1.00 10.07
CA PRO A 99 7.80 -0.21 11.27
C PRO A 99 8.53 1.09 10.94
N GLN A 100 8.19 2.16 11.67
CA GLN A 100 8.88 3.45 11.51
C GLN A 100 10.38 3.31 11.80
N GLY A 101 11.20 3.91 10.93
CA GLY A 101 12.67 3.87 11.06
C GLY A 101 13.34 2.65 10.44
N ILE A 102 12.56 1.71 9.90
CA ILE A 102 13.06 0.63 9.05
C ILE A 102 12.88 1.06 7.59
N ASP A 103 13.87 0.70 6.75
CA ASP A 103 13.75 0.94 5.30
C ASP A 103 12.49 0.22 4.76
N PRO A 104 11.55 0.93 4.11
CA PRO A 104 10.36 0.33 3.54
C PRO A 104 10.63 -0.85 2.62
N LEU A 105 11.73 -0.82 1.87
CA LEU A 105 12.12 -1.91 1.00
C LEU A 105 12.48 -3.19 1.78
N GLU A 106 13.11 -3.07 2.95
CA GLU A 106 13.41 -4.25 3.79
C GLU A 106 12.11 -4.86 4.35
N SER A 107 11.12 -4.03 4.71
CA SER A 107 9.78 -4.51 5.07
C SER A 107 9.10 -5.21 3.89
N ALA A 108 9.18 -4.64 2.68
CA ALA A 108 8.63 -5.27 1.47
C ALA A 108 9.25 -6.64 1.16
N LYS A 109 10.56 -6.79 1.34
CA LYS A 109 11.26 -8.06 1.16
C LYS A 109 10.83 -9.11 2.19
N ARG A 110 10.63 -8.69 3.43
CA ARG A 110 10.16 -9.53 4.51
C ARG A 110 8.74 -10.03 4.22
N GLU A 111 7.79 -9.14 3.96
CA GLU A 111 6.39 -9.49 3.68
C GLU A 111 6.27 -10.44 2.48
N LEU A 112 6.99 -10.16 1.38
CA LEU A 112 6.97 -11.04 0.22
C LEU A 112 7.44 -12.45 0.55
N LEU A 113 8.51 -12.58 1.35
CA LEU A 113 9.03 -13.88 1.76
C LEU A 113 8.07 -14.60 2.73
N GLU A 114 7.60 -13.92 3.76
CA GLU A 114 6.73 -14.49 4.80
C GLU A 114 5.42 -15.00 4.22
N GLU A 115 4.75 -14.19 3.41
CA GLU A 115 3.42 -14.54 2.90
C GLU A 115 3.45 -15.49 1.69
N THR A 116 4.50 -15.44 0.85
CA THR A 116 4.52 -16.21 -0.42
C THR A 116 5.70 -17.15 -0.59
N GLY A 117 6.72 -17.04 0.24
CA GLY A 117 7.99 -17.74 0.04
C GLY A 117 8.82 -17.18 -1.11
N LEU A 118 8.46 -16.03 -1.69
CA LEU A 118 9.19 -15.45 -2.80
C LEU A 118 10.30 -14.50 -2.34
N LYS A 119 11.42 -14.52 -3.07
CA LYS A 119 12.42 -13.46 -3.07
C LYS A 119 12.52 -12.88 -4.46
N ALA A 120 12.82 -11.59 -4.55
CA ALA A 120 13.01 -10.88 -5.81
C ALA A 120 14.40 -10.25 -5.86
N ALA A 121 15.02 -10.25 -7.05
CA ALA A 121 16.29 -9.57 -7.26
C ALA A 121 16.10 -8.12 -7.75
N GLN A 122 14.96 -7.81 -8.38
CA GLN A 122 14.65 -6.47 -8.88
C GLN A 122 13.45 -5.87 -8.15
N TRP A 123 13.60 -4.62 -7.69
CA TRP A 123 12.59 -3.88 -6.94
C TRP A 123 12.40 -2.49 -7.51
N THR A 124 11.14 -2.09 -7.70
CA THR A 124 10.78 -0.75 -8.16
C THR A 124 9.63 -0.24 -7.32
N GLU A 125 9.81 0.89 -6.64
CA GLU A 125 8.69 1.62 -6.06
C GLU A 125 7.82 2.16 -7.20
N ILE A 126 6.55 1.75 -7.23
CA ILE A 126 5.63 2.12 -8.32
C ILE A 126 4.57 3.11 -7.91
N GLN A 127 4.23 3.18 -6.62
CA GLN A 127 3.18 4.07 -6.13
C GLN A 127 3.33 4.34 -4.63
N GLN A 128 2.99 5.56 -4.22
CA GLN A 128 2.68 5.93 -2.85
C GLN A 128 1.20 6.32 -2.76
N ILE A 129 0.55 6.00 -1.64
CA ILE A 129 -0.90 6.18 -1.51
C ILE A 129 -1.27 6.50 -0.05
N HIS A 130 -2.25 7.39 0.13
CA HIS A 130 -2.97 7.53 1.39
C HIS A 130 -4.28 6.74 1.29
N LEU A 131 -4.51 5.78 2.20
CA LEU A 131 -5.63 4.86 2.09
C LEU A 131 -6.96 5.53 2.47
N SER A 132 -6.98 6.30 3.56
CA SER A 132 -8.22 6.95 4.05
C SER A 132 -7.92 8.34 4.61
N ASN A 133 -7.47 9.26 3.74
CA ASN A 133 -6.94 10.58 4.09
C ASN A 133 -7.95 11.57 4.72
N SER A 134 -9.24 11.19 4.81
CA SER A 134 -10.26 11.99 5.49
C SER A 134 -10.37 11.68 6.98
N VAL A 135 -9.83 10.55 7.45
CA VAL A 135 -9.99 10.09 8.84
C VAL A 135 -8.69 9.53 9.42
N SER A 136 -7.75 9.15 8.60
CA SER A 136 -6.47 8.57 9.03
C SER A 136 -5.28 9.27 8.37
N ASP A 137 -4.10 9.09 8.96
CA ASP A 137 -2.82 9.42 8.36
C ASP A 137 -2.11 8.17 7.79
N GLU A 138 -2.87 7.12 7.52
CA GLU A 138 -2.36 5.90 6.92
C GLU A 138 -1.75 6.17 5.56
N TRP A 139 -0.49 5.78 5.43
CA TRP A 139 0.30 5.98 4.23
C TRP A 139 0.94 4.66 3.82
N GLY A 140 0.87 4.35 2.54
CA GLY A 140 1.38 3.12 1.98
C GLY A 140 2.34 3.34 0.81
N ILE A 141 3.28 2.39 0.66
CA ILE A 141 4.20 2.29 -0.47
C ILE A 141 3.98 0.95 -1.16
N ILE A 142 3.91 0.98 -2.48
CA ILE A 142 3.73 -0.19 -3.32
C ILE A 142 5.00 -0.42 -4.13
N TYR A 143 5.53 -1.63 -4.03
CA TYR A 143 6.68 -2.11 -4.80
C TYR A 143 6.24 -3.12 -5.87
N LEU A 144 6.85 -3.02 -7.05
CA LEU A 144 6.87 -4.09 -8.04
C LEU A 144 8.13 -4.92 -7.81
N ALA A 145 7.97 -6.23 -7.64
CA ALA A 145 9.03 -7.19 -7.43
C ALA A 145 9.17 -8.11 -8.65
N ARG A 146 10.38 -8.22 -9.21
CA ARG A 146 10.68 -9.04 -10.40
C ARG A 146 11.92 -9.90 -10.17
N GLU A 147 12.21 -10.79 -11.13
CA GLU A 147 13.29 -11.78 -11.01
C GLU A 147 13.09 -12.65 -9.77
N LEU A 148 11.95 -13.33 -9.75
CA LEU A 148 11.45 -14.06 -8.59
C LEU A 148 12.14 -15.41 -8.41
N THR A 149 12.44 -15.77 -7.16
CA THR A 149 12.94 -17.09 -6.75
C THR A 149 12.06 -17.62 -5.63
N GLN A 150 11.64 -18.90 -5.73
CA GLN A 150 10.76 -19.55 -4.77
C GLN A 150 11.54 -20.18 -3.62
N PHE A 151 11.05 -19.96 -2.41
CA PHE A 151 11.46 -20.59 -1.16
C PHE A 151 10.20 -21.08 -0.41
N GLU A 152 10.37 -21.65 0.78
CA GLU A 152 9.23 -21.97 1.64
C GLU A 152 8.70 -20.68 2.31
N PRO A 153 7.37 -20.47 2.33
CA PRO A 153 6.78 -19.33 3.05
C PRO A 153 6.90 -19.52 4.57
N GLU A 154 6.99 -18.43 5.31
CA GLU A 154 7.09 -18.38 6.77
C GLU A 154 6.01 -17.44 7.35
N PRO A 155 4.69 -17.73 7.16
CA PRO A 155 3.61 -16.85 7.59
C PRO A 155 3.57 -16.70 9.12
N GLU A 156 3.08 -15.57 9.60
CA GLU A 156 2.83 -15.36 11.03
C GLU A 156 1.74 -16.30 11.56
N ASP A 157 1.80 -16.67 12.85
CA ASP A 157 0.85 -17.60 13.49
C ASP A 157 -0.62 -17.15 13.42
N THR A 158 -0.87 -15.86 13.22
CA THR A 158 -2.22 -15.26 13.11
C THR A 158 -2.77 -15.26 11.69
N GLU A 159 -1.98 -15.68 10.70
CA GLU A 159 -2.31 -15.60 9.29
C GLU A 159 -2.58 -16.98 8.69
N GLN A 160 -3.82 -17.18 8.23
CA GLN A 160 -4.20 -18.34 7.41
C GLN A 160 -4.30 -17.88 5.95
N LEU A 161 -3.16 -17.83 5.27
CA LEU A 161 -3.08 -17.33 3.91
C LEU A 161 -3.26 -18.47 2.88
N ILE A 162 -3.99 -18.18 1.81
CA ILE A 162 -4.03 -19.02 0.61
C ILE A 162 -3.28 -18.28 -0.50
N ILE A 163 -2.18 -18.85 -0.96
CA ILE A 163 -1.39 -18.28 -2.05
C ILE A 163 -1.97 -18.74 -3.38
N LYS A 164 -2.17 -17.80 -4.30
CA LYS A 164 -2.67 -18.07 -5.65
C LYS A 164 -1.75 -17.43 -6.70
N LYS A 165 -1.02 -18.26 -7.45
CA LYS A 165 -0.34 -17.82 -8.69
C LYS A 165 -1.34 -17.81 -9.82
N LEU A 166 -1.41 -16.70 -10.59
CA LEU A 166 -2.32 -16.53 -11.72
C LEU A 166 -1.75 -15.57 -12.76
N PRO A 167 -2.19 -15.64 -14.03
CA PRO A 167 -1.83 -14.63 -15.02
C PRO A 167 -2.22 -13.23 -14.56
N PHE A 168 -1.35 -12.25 -14.74
CA PHE A 168 -1.62 -10.85 -14.37
C PHE A 168 -2.91 -10.31 -15.02
N ALA A 169 -3.19 -10.69 -16.26
CA ALA A 169 -4.43 -10.33 -16.95
C ALA A 169 -5.70 -10.86 -16.24
N GLU A 170 -5.60 -11.97 -15.49
CA GLU A 170 -6.70 -12.45 -14.65
C GLU A 170 -6.86 -11.60 -13.40
N ALA A 171 -5.77 -11.26 -12.69
CA ALA A 171 -5.81 -10.36 -11.55
C ALA A 171 -6.39 -8.98 -11.96
N TYR A 172 -6.00 -8.46 -13.13
CA TYR A 172 -6.59 -7.23 -13.67
C TYR A 172 -8.11 -7.36 -13.89
N ARG A 173 -8.58 -8.48 -14.44
CA ARG A 173 -10.02 -8.73 -14.59
C ARG A 173 -10.73 -8.82 -13.23
N MET A 174 -10.09 -9.41 -12.22
CA MET A 174 -10.62 -9.49 -10.85
C MET A 174 -10.80 -8.10 -10.22
N VAL A 175 -9.90 -7.15 -10.51
CA VAL A 175 -10.08 -5.74 -10.14
C VAL A 175 -11.25 -5.13 -10.90
N CYS A 176 -11.30 -5.26 -12.23
CA CYS A 176 -12.33 -4.66 -13.07
C CYS A 176 -13.75 -5.12 -12.74
N ASN A 177 -13.92 -6.36 -12.25
CA ASN A 177 -15.23 -6.92 -11.91
C ASN A 177 -15.56 -6.88 -10.41
N GLY A 178 -14.70 -6.25 -9.58
CA GLY A 178 -14.93 -6.06 -8.14
C GLY A 178 -14.69 -7.30 -7.28
N GLN A 179 -13.98 -8.31 -7.77
CA GLN A 179 -13.54 -9.46 -6.97
C GLN A 179 -12.33 -9.13 -6.09
N ILE A 180 -11.53 -8.14 -6.49
CA ILE A 180 -10.48 -7.53 -5.69
C ILE A 180 -10.94 -6.12 -5.36
N THR A 181 -11.01 -5.80 -4.07
CA THR A 181 -11.48 -4.51 -3.58
C THR A 181 -10.51 -3.84 -2.61
N ASP A 182 -9.43 -4.54 -2.23
CA ASP A 182 -8.37 -3.91 -1.46
C ASP A 182 -7.74 -2.75 -2.23
N SER A 183 -7.62 -1.59 -1.59
CA SER A 183 -7.25 -0.34 -2.26
C SER A 183 -5.81 -0.34 -2.78
N MET A 184 -4.86 -0.91 -2.03
CA MET A 184 -3.46 -0.99 -2.43
C MET A 184 -3.27 -1.97 -3.59
N THR A 185 -3.92 -3.13 -3.51
CA THR A 185 -3.91 -4.14 -4.59
C THR A 185 -4.55 -3.59 -5.88
N VAL A 186 -5.69 -2.89 -5.77
CA VAL A 186 -6.33 -2.22 -6.90
C VAL A 186 -5.38 -1.20 -7.53
N ALA A 187 -4.76 -0.33 -6.72
CA ALA A 187 -3.83 0.68 -7.21
C ALA A 187 -2.60 0.04 -7.90
N ALA A 188 -2.03 -1.02 -7.28
CA ALA A 188 -0.89 -1.75 -7.82
C ALA A 188 -1.19 -2.37 -9.20
N ILE A 189 -2.30 -3.11 -9.28
CA ILE A 189 -2.70 -3.81 -10.51
C ILE A 189 -3.00 -2.81 -11.64
N LEU A 190 -3.73 -1.73 -11.35
CA LEU A 190 -4.00 -0.69 -12.35
C LEU A 190 -2.73 0.04 -12.79
N LYS A 191 -1.80 0.32 -11.86
CA LYS A 191 -0.51 0.93 -12.18
C LYS A 191 0.34 0.04 -13.08
N VAL A 192 0.45 -1.25 -12.76
CA VAL A 192 1.23 -2.20 -13.57
C VAL A 192 0.57 -2.43 -14.93
N GLN A 193 -0.78 -2.49 -15.01
CA GLN A 193 -1.46 -2.54 -16.30
C GLN A 193 -1.15 -1.33 -17.19
N LEU A 194 -1.07 -0.13 -16.61
CA LEU A 194 -0.66 1.07 -17.33
C LEU A 194 0.78 0.93 -17.85
N LEU A 195 1.73 0.51 -17.00
CA LEU A 195 3.13 0.31 -17.38
C LEU A 195 3.28 -0.70 -18.52
N ILE A 196 2.52 -1.81 -18.48
CA ILE A 196 2.48 -2.81 -19.57
C ILE A 196 1.96 -2.17 -20.86
N SER A 197 0.85 -1.41 -20.79
CA SER A 197 0.25 -0.78 -21.96
C SER A 197 1.14 0.30 -22.62
N GLU A 198 2.02 0.89 -21.83
CA GLU A 198 3.00 1.88 -22.28
C GLU A 198 4.36 1.29 -22.68
N ASN A 199 4.51 -0.05 -22.68
CA ASN A 199 5.76 -0.78 -22.93
C ASN A 199 6.92 -0.31 -22.02
N GLN A 200 6.59 -0.11 -20.71
CA GLN A 200 7.53 0.28 -19.67
C GLN A 200 7.94 -0.88 -18.76
N LEU A 201 7.39 -2.07 -19.03
CA LEU A 201 7.72 -3.34 -18.37
C LEU A 201 8.15 -4.38 -19.40
#